data_33e1bfb331caec0600101b8fa436ecaa
#
_entry.id   33e1bfb331caec0600101b8fa436ecaa
#
_cell.length_a   1.000
_cell.length_b   1.000
_cell.length_c   1.000
_cell.angle_alpha   90.00
_cell.angle_beta   90.00
_cell.angle_gamma   90.00
#
_symmetry.space_group_name_H-M   'P 1'
#
loop_
_entity.id
_entity.type
_entity.pdbx_description
1 polymer ?
#
loop_
_entity_poly.entity_id
_entity_poly.type
_entity_poly.pdbx_seq_one_letter_code
_entity_poly.pdbx_strand_id
1 'polypeptide(L)'
;MSENKRIGIASFDSGRGNTMKIIFPKVEEDCLSKYYRFNPKSYKGSKYSKYLNKFYKDRESWNAICPKIEEGRSFESYLKIDGLNTQEEKDVFAINKLNNDFFGIAIHHSGNGGLNTMKKIQNDHINGDNQRADISYHFGVSLSGEVLEGRPIGIKGAHLTKYNTGIIGIVFLADFKHDWWDVDDDMSKEALQSIITLIKALKEQFPNIGTLGGHKEWKNNTDRTCPGEYGLDYIKALRKELKLKSPKETGNG
;
A
#
# COMPACT_ATOMS: atom_id res chain seq x y z
N MET A 1 28.10 4.23 -8.18
CA MET A 1 28.20 3.77 -9.57
C MET A 1 27.10 4.44 -10.35
N SER A 2 27.41 5.08 -11.49
CA SER A 2 26.59 6.01 -12.21
C SER A 2 25.37 5.31 -12.83
N GLU A 3 24.19 5.86 -12.55
CA GLU A 3 22.94 5.52 -13.23
C GLU A 3 23.10 5.73 -14.72
N ASN A 4 22.98 4.67 -15.51
CA ASN A 4 22.90 4.75 -16.97
C ASN A 4 21.52 5.33 -17.36
N LYS A 5 21.39 6.65 -17.30
CA LYS A 5 20.27 7.37 -17.92
C LYS A 5 20.40 7.21 -19.44
N ARG A 6 19.55 6.41 -20.06
CA ARG A 6 19.43 6.42 -21.52
C ARG A 6 18.72 7.71 -21.93
N ILE A 7 19.40 8.59 -22.62
CA ILE A 7 18.90 9.86 -23.09
C ILE A 7 18.42 9.64 -24.53
N GLY A 8 17.15 9.88 -24.80
CA GLY A 8 16.63 9.93 -26.17
C GLY A 8 17.06 11.25 -26.82
N ILE A 9 17.74 11.19 -27.94
CA ILE A 9 18.18 12.37 -28.70
C ILE A 9 17.38 12.42 -29.99
N ALA A 10 16.59 13.49 -30.18
CA ALA A 10 16.01 13.82 -31.47
C ALA A 10 16.77 15.01 -32.04
N SER A 11 17.23 14.92 -33.29
CA SER A 11 17.87 16.00 -34.01
C SER A 11 16.93 16.55 -35.08
N PHE A 12 16.72 17.85 -35.10
CA PHE A 12 16.00 18.55 -36.16
C PHE A 12 16.97 19.49 -36.90
N ASP A 13 16.94 19.44 -38.22
CA ASP A 13 17.67 20.41 -39.07
C ASP A 13 16.83 21.69 -39.16
N SER A 14 17.36 22.79 -38.62
CA SER A 14 16.71 24.10 -38.66
C SER A 14 16.90 24.87 -39.96
N GLY A 15 17.48 24.24 -40.97
CA GLY A 15 17.74 24.88 -42.27
C GLY A 15 18.78 26.02 -42.26
N ARG A 16 19.47 26.25 -41.15
CA ARG A 16 20.53 27.27 -40.98
C ARG A 16 21.83 26.70 -40.40
N GLY A 17 22.07 25.39 -40.56
CA GLY A 17 23.32 24.77 -40.11
C GLY A 17 23.44 24.57 -38.58
N ASN A 18 22.43 24.92 -37.80
CA ASN A 18 22.39 24.67 -36.36
C ASN A 18 21.50 23.48 -36.03
N THR A 19 22.10 22.38 -35.62
CA THR A 19 21.38 21.22 -35.13
C THR A 19 20.99 21.43 -33.68
N MET A 20 19.70 21.63 -33.40
CA MET A 20 19.21 21.70 -32.05
C MET A 20 19.00 20.25 -31.51
N LYS A 21 19.75 19.86 -30.49
CA LYS A 21 19.56 18.61 -29.81
C LYS A 21 18.53 18.80 -28.68
N ILE A 22 17.35 18.25 -28.84
CA ILE A 22 16.38 18.16 -27.73
C ILE A 22 16.69 16.89 -26.97
N ILE A 23 17.14 17.05 -25.75
CA ILE A 23 17.37 15.97 -24.81
C ILE A 23 16.06 15.76 -24.07
N PHE A 24 15.32 14.70 -24.42
CA PHE A 24 14.18 14.28 -23.62
C PHE A 24 14.71 13.57 -22.36
N PRO A 25 14.26 13.96 -21.16
CA PRO A 25 14.52 13.12 -20.01
C PRO A 25 13.96 11.73 -20.32
N LYS A 26 14.76 10.70 -20.11
CA LYS A 26 14.26 9.33 -20.17
C LYS A 26 13.07 9.24 -19.23
N VAL A 27 11.92 8.81 -19.73
CA VAL A 27 10.86 8.30 -18.88
C VAL A 27 11.49 7.11 -18.16
N GLU A 28 11.78 7.26 -16.87
CA GLU A 28 12.23 6.14 -16.05
C GLU A 28 11.17 5.06 -16.18
N GLU A 29 11.57 3.90 -16.67
CA GLU A 29 10.69 2.74 -16.71
C GLU A 29 10.19 2.53 -15.26
N ASP A 30 8.88 2.55 -15.06
CA ASP A 30 8.30 2.38 -13.73
C ASP A 30 8.87 1.11 -13.12
N CYS A 31 9.68 1.25 -12.06
CA CYS A 31 10.38 0.16 -11.41
C CYS A 31 9.44 -0.92 -10.86
N LEU A 32 8.15 -0.64 -10.85
CA LEU A 32 7.09 -1.52 -10.38
C LEU A 32 6.18 -2.03 -11.51
N SER A 33 6.43 -1.68 -12.77
CA SER A 33 5.60 -2.05 -13.94
C SER A 33 5.36 -3.56 -14.08
N LYS A 34 6.33 -4.36 -13.61
CA LYS A 34 6.25 -5.85 -13.60
C LYS A 34 5.44 -6.44 -12.45
N TYR A 35 4.90 -5.62 -11.54
CA TYR A 35 4.12 -6.08 -10.39
C TYR A 35 2.68 -5.60 -10.48
N TYR A 36 1.76 -6.40 -9.96
CA TYR A 36 0.37 -5.99 -9.88
C TYR A 36 0.18 -4.92 -8.81
N ARG A 37 -0.40 -3.79 -9.23
CA ARG A 37 -0.77 -2.67 -8.37
C ARG A 37 -2.29 -2.56 -8.32
N PHE A 38 -2.82 -2.30 -7.14
CA PHE A 38 -4.24 -2.01 -7.00
C PHE A 38 -4.54 -0.65 -7.65
N ASN A 39 -5.46 -0.65 -8.61
CA ASN A 39 -5.92 0.58 -9.25
C ASN A 39 -7.45 0.64 -9.23
N PRO A 40 -8.04 1.45 -8.34
CA PRO A 40 -9.50 1.55 -8.25
C PRO A 40 -10.16 2.10 -9.52
N LYS A 41 -9.40 2.77 -10.41
CA LYS A 41 -9.91 3.27 -11.69
C LYS A 41 -10.12 2.16 -12.73
N SER A 42 -9.42 1.04 -12.62
CA SER A 42 -9.54 -0.09 -13.54
C SER A 42 -10.80 -0.94 -13.29
N TYR A 43 -11.46 -0.77 -12.14
CA TYR A 43 -12.67 -1.53 -11.79
C TYR A 43 -13.94 -0.87 -12.32
N LYS A 44 -14.22 -1.11 -13.60
CA LYS A 44 -15.48 -0.71 -14.21
C LYS A 44 -16.63 -1.45 -13.52
N GLY A 45 -17.52 -0.71 -12.86
CA GLY A 45 -18.73 -1.25 -12.24
C GLY A 45 -18.71 -1.41 -10.72
N SER A 46 -17.57 -1.30 -10.06
CA SER A 46 -17.54 -1.26 -8.58
C SER A 46 -18.23 0.00 -8.06
N LYS A 47 -19.20 -0.19 -7.15
CA LYS A 47 -19.88 0.92 -6.47
C LYS A 47 -18.96 1.78 -5.61
N TYR A 48 -17.76 1.26 -5.27
CA TYR A 48 -16.75 1.95 -4.47
C TYR A 48 -15.75 2.74 -5.33
N SER A 49 -15.67 2.44 -6.62
CA SER A 49 -14.68 3.05 -7.52
C SER A 49 -14.81 4.57 -7.59
N LYS A 50 -16.06 5.10 -7.61
CA LYS A 50 -16.30 6.56 -7.66
C LYS A 50 -15.71 7.29 -6.45
N TYR A 51 -15.85 6.72 -5.25
CA TYR A 51 -15.29 7.29 -4.03
C TYR A 51 -13.74 7.18 -4.04
N LEU A 52 -13.21 5.99 -4.28
CA LEU A 52 -11.78 5.76 -4.30
C LEU A 52 -11.08 6.59 -5.38
N ASN A 53 -11.67 6.74 -6.57
CA ASN A 53 -11.09 7.60 -7.61
C ASN A 53 -10.87 9.05 -7.18
N LYS A 54 -11.68 9.54 -6.23
CA LYS A 54 -11.54 10.91 -5.68
C LYS A 54 -10.42 10.97 -4.63
N PHE A 55 -10.31 9.97 -3.79
CA PHE A 55 -9.45 10.00 -2.59
C PHE A 55 -8.18 9.14 -2.73
N TYR A 56 -8.09 8.28 -3.74
CA TYR A 56 -6.93 7.43 -3.97
C TYR A 56 -5.77 8.23 -4.57
N LYS A 57 -4.61 8.02 -3.99
CA LYS A 57 -3.32 8.60 -4.39
C LYS A 57 -2.37 7.45 -4.69
N ASP A 58 -1.89 7.40 -5.91
CA ASP A 58 -0.84 6.46 -6.33
C ASP A 58 0.51 6.81 -5.70
N ARG A 59 1.49 5.93 -5.89
CA ARG A 59 2.84 6.10 -5.34
C ARG A 59 3.52 7.35 -5.85
N GLU A 60 3.28 7.72 -7.10
CA GLU A 60 3.85 8.86 -7.78
C GLU A 60 3.38 10.18 -7.13
N SER A 61 2.14 10.22 -6.65
CA SER A 61 1.55 11.40 -6.01
C SER A 61 2.23 11.84 -4.71
N TRP A 62 2.93 10.93 -4.02
CA TRP A 62 3.68 11.23 -2.80
C TRP A 62 5.20 11.03 -2.97
N ASN A 63 5.69 11.00 -4.22
CA ASN A 63 7.10 10.88 -4.58
C ASN A 63 7.77 9.63 -3.95
N ALA A 64 7.12 8.47 -4.06
CA ALA A 64 7.71 7.21 -3.63
C ALA A 64 9.01 6.93 -4.38
N ILE A 65 10.00 6.41 -3.69
CA ILE A 65 11.21 5.90 -4.34
C ILE A 65 11.03 4.45 -4.78
N CYS A 66 11.84 4.01 -5.74
CA CYS A 66 11.88 2.63 -6.17
C CYS A 66 12.34 1.71 -5.04
N PRO A 67 11.80 0.48 -4.95
CA PRO A 67 12.27 -0.51 -3.99
C PRO A 67 13.76 -0.83 -4.17
N LYS A 68 14.47 -1.05 -3.07
CA LYS A 68 15.89 -1.40 -3.03
C LYS A 68 16.13 -2.90 -3.23
N ILE A 69 15.54 -3.47 -4.27
CA ILE A 69 15.60 -4.92 -4.55
C ILE A 69 17.01 -5.33 -4.98
N GLU A 70 17.69 -4.48 -5.75
CA GLU A 70 19.04 -4.74 -6.26
C GLU A 70 20.10 -4.83 -5.15
N GLU A 71 19.79 -4.32 -3.95
CA GLU A 71 20.65 -4.44 -2.78
C GLU A 71 20.44 -5.77 -2.04
N GLY A 72 19.78 -6.75 -2.64
CA GLY A 72 19.52 -8.05 -2.05
C GLY A 72 18.43 -8.06 -0.97
N ARG A 73 17.65 -6.98 -0.86
CA ARG A 73 16.59 -6.86 0.15
C ARG A 73 15.37 -7.68 -0.24
N SER A 74 14.73 -8.31 0.74
CA SER A 74 13.58 -9.19 0.51
C SER A 74 12.38 -8.43 -0.06
N PHE A 75 11.92 -8.87 -1.24
CA PHE A 75 10.78 -8.34 -1.94
C PHE A 75 10.01 -9.49 -2.60
N GLU A 76 9.36 -10.31 -1.77
CA GLU A 76 8.67 -11.51 -2.25
C GLU A 76 7.40 -11.13 -2.99
N SER A 77 7.33 -11.53 -4.25
CA SER A 77 6.16 -11.31 -5.12
C SER A 77 5.19 -12.48 -5.04
N TYR A 78 3.91 -12.21 -4.81
CA TYR A 78 2.85 -13.18 -5.05
C TYR A 78 2.61 -13.38 -6.55
N LEU A 79 2.90 -12.35 -7.35
CA LEU A 79 2.52 -12.30 -8.74
C LEU A 79 3.47 -11.41 -9.54
N LYS A 80 4.19 -12.01 -10.49
CA LYS A 80 4.80 -11.30 -11.61
C LYS A 80 3.84 -11.32 -12.78
N ILE A 81 3.70 -10.18 -13.44
CA ILE A 81 2.86 -10.04 -14.63
C ILE A 81 3.77 -10.11 -15.86
N ASP A 82 4.21 -11.32 -16.21
CA ASP A 82 4.98 -11.58 -17.41
C ASP A 82 4.09 -12.24 -18.46
N GLY A 83 4.21 -11.84 -19.73
CA GLY A 83 3.59 -12.54 -20.88
C GLY A 83 2.12 -12.24 -21.14
N LEU A 84 1.48 -11.33 -20.40
CA LEU A 84 0.12 -10.86 -20.69
C LEU A 84 0.18 -9.55 -21.49
N ASN A 85 -0.62 -9.45 -22.55
CA ASN A 85 -0.49 -8.40 -23.56
C ASN A 85 -1.27 -7.14 -23.22
N THR A 86 -2.44 -7.28 -22.58
CA THR A 86 -3.31 -6.16 -22.25
C THR A 86 -3.39 -5.94 -20.74
N GLN A 87 -3.73 -4.70 -20.33
CA GLN A 87 -3.95 -4.41 -18.92
C GLN A 87 -5.15 -5.19 -18.35
N GLU A 88 -6.18 -5.40 -19.16
CA GLU A 88 -7.36 -6.17 -18.76
C GLU A 88 -7.01 -7.64 -18.48
N GLU A 89 -6.21 -8.28 -19.33
CA GLU A 89 -5.71 -9.65 -19.11
C GLU A 89 -4.88 -9.74 -17.82
N LYS A 90 -4.00 -8.75 -17.59
CA LYS A 90 -3.19 -8.66 -16.36
C LYS A 90 -4.06 -8.53 -15.12
N ASP A 91 -5.07 -7.68 -15.17
CA ASP A 91 -5.97 -7.44 -14.03
C ASP A 91 -6.80 -8.69 -13.73
N VAL A 92 -7.38 -9.35 -14.72
CA VAL A 92 -8.18 -10.58 -14.55
C VAL A 92 -7.32 -11.70 -13.98
N PHE A 93 -6.12 -11.91 -14.53
CA PHE A 93 -5.19 -12.92 -14.03
C PHE A 93 -4.78 -12.67 -12.59
N ALA A 94 -4.43 -11.43 -12.27
CA ALA A 94 -4.02 -11.03 -10.93
C ALA A 94 -5.13 -11.24 -9.90
N ILE A 95 -6.35 -10.80 -10.19
CA ILE A 95 -7.50 -10.95 -9.30
C ILE A 95 -7.80 -12.43 -9.03
N ASN A 96 -7.84 -13.26 -10.09
CA ASN A 96 -8.11 -14.69 -9.94
C ASN A 96 -7.07 -15.40 -9.08
N LYS A 97 -5.78 -15.03 -9.21
CA LYS A 97 -4.70 -15.62 -8.42
C LYS A 97 -4.69 -15.11 -6.98
N LEU A 98 -4.74 -13.79 -6.78
CA LEU A 98 -4.70 -13.18 -5.46
C LEU A 98 -5.97 -13.44 -4.63
N ASN A 99 -7.09 -13.74 -5.30
CA ASN A 99 -8.32 -14.14 -4.64
C ASN A 99 -8.15 -15.37 -3.74
N ASN A 100 -7.30 -16.31 -4.13
CA ASN A 100 -7.01 -17.50 -3.33
C ASN A 100 -5.98 -17.24 -2.23
N ASP A 101 -5.15 -16.20 -2.37
CA ASP A 101 -4.05 -15.92 -1.47
C ASP A 101 -4.48 -15.03 -0.30
N PHE A 102 -5.37 -14.04 -0.53
CA PHE A 102 -5.75 -13.08 0.49
C PHE A 102 -6.91 -13.55 1.37
N PHE A 103 -6.67 -13.61 2.68
CA PHE A 103 -7.69 -13.95 3.67
C PHE A 103 -7.86 -12.92 4.78
N GLY A 104 -6.94 -11.97 4.92
CA GLY A 104 -6.94 -11.03 6.03
C GLY A 104 -6.43 -9.64 5.73
N ILE A 105 -6.79 -8.71 6.62
CA ILE A 105 -6.31 -7.32 6.62
C ILE A 105 -5.79 -7.00 8.02
N ALA A 106 -4.57 -6.48 8.10
CA ALA A 106 -3.96 -5.98 9.33
C ALA A 106 -3.92 -4.45 9.33
N ILE A 107 -4.47 -3.85 10.37
CA ILE A 107 -4.49 -2.40 10.59
C ILE A 107 -3.34 -2.02 11.51
N HIS A 108 -2.66 -0.94 11.13
CA HIS A 108 -1.58 -0.31 11.88
C HIS A 108 -1.86 1.17 12.06
N HIS A 109 -1.15 1.79 12.98
CA HIS A 109 -0.97 3.24 13.05
C HIS A 109 0.51 3.59 12.85
N SER A 110 0.78 4.81 12.40
CA SER A 110 2.17 5.26 12.20
C SER A 110 2.84 5.70 13.51
N GLY A 111 2.04 6.01 14.54
CA GLY A 111 2.54 6.71 15.72
C GLY A 111 2.94 8.16 15.40
N ASN A 112 3.46 8.89 16.40
CA ASN A 112 3.98 10.26 16.24
C ASN A 112 2.97 11.31 15.74
N GLY A 113 1.71 11.28 16.21
CA GLY A 113 0.78 12.40 16.15
C GLY A 113 0.66 13.11 14.79
N GLY A 114 0.25 12.40 13.74
CA GLY A 114 -0.03 13.00 12.43
C GLY A 114 1.16 13.58 11.65
N LEU A 115 2.38 13.52 12.19
CA LEU A 115 3.59 14.00 11.53
C LEU A 115 4.17 13.02 10.50
N ASN A 116 3.64 11.81 10.43
CA ASN A 116 4.12 10.79 9.51
C ASN A 116 3.43 10.89 8.15
N THR A 117 4.23 10.88 7.10
CA THR A 117 3.79 10.76 5.71
C THR A 117 4.21 9.40 5.17
N MET A 118 3.55 8.92 4.10
CA MET A 118 3.98 7.68 3.41
C MET A 118 5.45 7.75 2.99
N LYS A 119 5.90 8.93 2.55
CA LYS A 119 7.30 9.15 2.16
C LYS A 119 8.26 8.98 3.33
N LYS A 120 7.94 9.56 4.49
CA LYS A 120 8.76 9.42 5.69
C LYS A 120 8.81 7.96 6.13
N ILE A 121 7.66 7.29 6.20
CA ILE A 121 7.59 5.87 6.58
C ILE A 121 8.38 5.00 5.61
N GLN A 122 8.31 5.26 4.30
CA GLN A 122 9.11 4.54 3.32
C GLN A 122 10.61 4.72 3.57
N ASN A 123 11.05 5.95 3.80
CA ASN A 123 12.46 6.25 4.09
C ASN A 123 12.94 5.56 5.35
N ASP A 124 12.15 5.58 6.42
CA ASP A 124 12.48 4.93 7.70
C ASP A 124 12.56 3.39 7.52
N HIS A 125 11.68 2.81 6.72
CA HIS A 125 11.71 1.37 6.44
C HIS A 125 12.90 0.95 5.57
N ILE A 126 13.29 1.78 4.61
CA ILE A 126 14.40 1.48 3.70
C ILE A 126 15.75 1.71 4.39
N ASN A 127 15.88 2.79 5.15
CA ASN A 127 17.16 3.25 5.70
C ASN A 127 17.33 2.96 7.21
N GLY A 128 16.27 2.49 7.88
CA GLY A 128 16.34 2.07 9.29
C GLY A 128 16.99 0.71 9.50
N ASP A 129 17.05 0.26 10.73
CA ASP A 129 17.77 -0.96 11.17
C ASP A 129 17.35 -2.23 10.39
N ASN A 130 16.10 -2.33 10.00
CA ASN A 130 15.59 -3.50 9.28
C ASN A 130 15.90 -3.48 7.78
N GLN A 131 16.38 -2.39 7.21
CA GLN A 131 16.76 -2.19 5.82
C GLN A 131 15.81 -2.90 4.82
N ARG A 132 14.51 -2.58 4.91
CA ARG A 132 13.51 -3.21 4.05
C ARG A 132 13.65 -2.73 2.60
N ALA A 133 13.19 -3.53 1.65
CA ALA A 133 13.26 -3.17 0.24
C ALA A 133 12.37 -1.96 -0.09
N ASP A 134 11.24 -1.78 0.63
CA ASP A 134 10.25 -0.74 0.38
C ASP A 134 9.43 -0.49 1.65
N ILE A 135 8.47 0.46 1.58
CA ILE A 135 7.45 0.61 2.60
C ILE A 135 6.78 -0.74 2.90
N SER A 136 6.45 -1.00 4.15
CA SER A 136 5.99 -2.32 4.59
C SER A 136 4.51 -2.56 4.36
N TYR A 137 3.73 -1.49 4.23
CA TYR A 137 2.28 -1.50 4.11
C TYR A 137 1.83 -1.40 2.66
N HIS A 138 0.67 -2.01 2.34
CA HIS A 138 0.08 -1.93 1.00
C HIS A 138 -0.68 -0.62 0.80
N PHE A 139 -1.28 -0.09 1.85
CA PHE A 139 -2.01 1.18 1.82
C PHE A 139 -1.73 2.02 3.05
N GLY A 140 -1.82 3.34 2.88
CA GLY A 140 -1.94 4.31 3.95
C GLY A 140 -3.31 5.00 3.92
N VAL A 141 -3.82 5.40 5.08
CA VAL A 141 -5.03 6.22 5.19
C VAL A 141 -4.70 7.44 6.05
N SER A 142 -4.88 8.64 5.50
CA SER A 142 -4.68 9.88 6.25
C SER A 142 -5.95 10.27 7.01
N LEU A 143 -5.82 11.14 8.01
CA LEU A 143 -6.97 11.71 8.72
C LEU A 143 -7.84 12.57 7.80
N SER A 144 -7.30 13.13 6.72
CA SER A 144 -8.10 13.83 5.69
C SER A 144 -8.88 12.89 4.75
N GLY A 145 -8.74 11.58 4.92
CA GLY A 145 -9.45 10.57 4.14
C GLY A 145 -8.75 10.17 2.83
N GLU A 146 -7.51 10.59 2.60
CA GLU A 146 -6.77 10.10 1.45
C GLU A 146 -6.37 8.63 1.65
N VAL A 147 -6.56 7.83 0.61
CA VAL A 147 -6.07 6.45 0.52
C VAL A 147 -4.82 6.46 -0.35
N LEU A 148 -3.67 6.21 0.25
CA LEU A 148 -2.37 6.27 -0.42
C LEU A 148 -1.87 4.87 -0.74
N GLU A 149 -1.49 4.64 -1.99
CA GLU A 149 -0.86 3.39 -2.39
C GLU A 149 0.53 3.27 -1.75
N GLY A 150 0.78 2.14 -1.12
CA GLY A 150 2.07 1.79 -0.53
C GLY A 150 2.82 0.77 -1.37
N ARG A 151 3.17 -0.37 -0.78
CA ARG A 151 3.77 -1.50 -1.48
C ARG A 151 2.74 -2.08 -2.47
N PRO A 152 3.13 -2.42 -3.71
CA PRO A 152 2.22 -3.06 -4.65
C PRO A 152 1.51 -4.26 -4.04
N ILE A 153 0.20 -4.38 -4.25
CA ILE A 153 -0.59 -5.44 -3.62
C ILE A 153 -0.18 -6.85 -4.06
N GLY A 154 0.42 -6.97 -5.24
CA GLY A 154 1.02 -8.22 -5.73
C GLY A 154 2.32 -8.62 -5.02
N ILE A 155 2.79 -7.84 -4.07
CA ILE A 155 4.02 -8.09 -3.30
C ILE A 155 3.67 -8.34 -1.84
N LYS A 156 4.26 -9.37 -1.24
CA LYS A 156 4.09 -9.65 0.19
C LYS A 156 4.50 -8.46 1.05
N GLY A 157 3.67 -8.08 1.99
CA GLY A 157 3.95 -7.02 2.96
C GLY A 157 5.13 -7.38 3.89
N ALA A 158 5.57 -6.39 4.68
CA ALA A 158 6.61 -6.58 5.69
C ALA A 158 6.20 -5.90 7.01
N HIS A 159 4.91 -5.97 7.36
CA HIS A 159 4.27 -5.25 8.46
C HIS A 159 3.94 -6.13 9.68
N LEU A 160 3.98 -7.46 9.54
CA LEU A 160 3.78 -8.43 10.62
C LEU A 160 5.04 -9.28 10.80
N THR A 161 5.36 -9.64 12.05
CA THR A 161 6.46 -10.55 12.35
C THR A 161 6.09 -11.96 11.90
N LYS A 162 6.79 -12.49 10.89
CA LYS A 162 6.62 -13.86 10.38
C LYS A 162 5.19 -14.25 9.96
N TYR A 163 4.30 -13.25 9.69
CA TYR A 163 2.88 -13.53 9.41
C TYR A 163 2.29 -12.61 8.33
N ASN A 164 3.07 -12.28 7.29
CA ASN A 164 2.63 -11.36 6.23
C ASN A 164 1.89 -12.03 5.06
N THR A 165 2.05 -13.36 4.88
CA THR A 165 1.49 -14.08 3.73
C THR A 165 -0.03 -14.07 3.77
N GLY A 166 -0.67 -13.63 2.69
CA GLY A 166 -2.12 -13.56 2.57
C GLY A 166 -2.79 -12.42 3.37
N ILE A 167 -2.02 -11.49 3.91
CA ILE A 167 -2.54 -10.39 4.72
C ILE A 167 -2.15 -9.04 4.11
N ILE A 168 -3.17 -8.21 3.86
CA ILE A 168 -3.00 -6.85 3.37
C ILE A 168 -2.76 -5.92 4.55
N GLY A 169 -1.63 -5.21 4.55
CA GLY A 169 -1.31 -4.22 5.58
C GLY A 169 -1.82 -2.83 5.22
N ILE A 170 -2.55 -2.20 6.14
CA ILE A 170 -3.02 -0.82 6.02
C ILE A 170 -2.53 -0.04 7.24
N VAL A 171 -1.92 1.12 7.02
CA VAL A 171 -1.45 2.01 8.08
C VAL A 171 -2.27 3.29 8.10
N PHE A 172 -2.81 3.67 9.26
CA PHE A 172 -3.28 5.03 9.49
C PHE A 172 -2.10 5.96 9.74
N LEU A 173 -2.10 7.11 9.07
CA LEU A 173 -1.14 8.19 9.31
C LEU A 173 -1.60 9.03 10.50
N ALA A 174 -1.59 8.39 11.67
CA ALA A 174 -2.15 8.90 12.92
C ALA A 174 -1.48 8.22 14.12
N ASP A 175 -1.66 8.76 15.31
CA ASP A 175 -1.32 8.11 16.57
C ASP A 175 -2.61 7.79 17.37
N PHE A 176 -2.89 6.51 17.56
CA PHE A 176 -4.04 6.01 18.32
C PHE A 176 -3.62 5.39 19.67
N LYS A 177 -2.41 5.67 20.12
CA LYS A 177 -1.91 5.25 21.41
C LYS A 177 -2.30 6.30 22.46
N HIS A 178 -2.74 5.86 23.61
CA HIS A 178 -3.03 6.75 24.73
C HIS A 178 -1.76 7.00 25.54
N ASP A 179 -1.15 8.16 25.37
CA ASP A 179 -0.03 8.62 26.19
C ASP A 179 -0.45 9.91 26.93
N TRP A 180 -0.32 9.96 28.26
CA TRP A 180 -0.78 11.08 29.09
C TRP A 180 -0.05 12.42 28.84
N TRP A 181 1.02 12.40 28.07
CA TRP A 181 1.82 13.58 27.69
C TRP A 181 1.74 13.94 26.22
N ASP A 182 0.97 13.20 25.42
CA ASP A 182 0.85 13.39 23.98
C ASP A 182 -0.60 13.74 23.59
N VAL A 183 -0.77 14.32 22.43
CA VAL A 183 -2.08 14.58 21.84
C VAL A 183 -2.43 13.42 20.94
N ASP A 184 -3.36 12.59 21.38
CA ASP A 184 -3.86 11.46 20.62
C ASP A 184 -4.67 11.95 19.40
N ASP A 185 -4.55 11.23 18.30
CA ASP A 185 -5.39 11.50 17.13
C ASP A 185 -6.72 10.76 17.24
N ASP A 186 -7.80 11.48 16.99
CA ASP A 186 -9.11 10.87 16.81
C ASP A 186 -9.32 10.45 15.35
N MET A 187 -10.01 9.33 15.17
CA MET A 187 -10.45 8.89 13.85
C MET A 187 -11.44 9.88 13.24
N SER A 188 -11.02 10.62 12.23
CA SER A 188 -11.91 11.52 11.50
C SER A 188 -13.00 10.75 10.74
N LYS A 189 -14.10 11.43 10.45
CA LYS A 189 -15.20 10.87 9.63
C LYS A 189 -14.71 10.51 8.21
N GLU A 190 -13.81 11.31 7.67
CA GLU A 190 -13.20 11.13 6.36
C GLU A 190 -12.31 9.89 6.33
N ALA A 191 -11.45 9.71 7.32
CA ALA A 191 -10.61 8.52 7.45
C ALA A 191 -11.45 7.26 7.65
N LEU A 192 -12.50 7.33 8.50
CA LEU A 192 -13.42 6.21 8.72
C LEU A 192 -14.16 5.83 7.43
N GLN A 193 -14.66 6.81 6.68
CA GLN A 193 -15.34 6.56 5.41
C GLN A 193 -14.37 5.93 4.39
N SER A 194 -13.15 6.41 4.34
CA SER A 194 -12.11 5.91 3.42
C SER A 194 -11.71 4.47 3.72
N ILE A 195 -11.44 4.14 4.99
CA ILE A 195 -11.06 2.76 5.34
C ILE A 195 -12.21 1.77 5.10
N ILE A 196 -13.44 2.13 5.43
CA ILE A 196 -14.61 1.29 5.15
C ILE A 196 -14.74 1.05 3.65
N THR A 197 -14.60 2.10 2.84
CA THR A 197 -14.73 2.00 1.38
C THR A 197 -13.59 1.16 0.78
N LEU A 198 -12.35 1.36 1.23
CA LEU A 198 -11.20 0.57 0.79
C LEU A 198 -11.39 -0.91 1.12
N ILE A 199 -11.76 -1.24 2.37
CA ILE A 199 -11.97 -2.64 2.77
C ILE A 199 -13.12 -3.28 1.97
N LYS A 200 -14.22 -2.56 1.76
CA LYS A 200 -15.34 -3.06 0.92
C LYS A 200 -14.89 -3.33 -0.52
N ALA A 201 -14.08 -2.45 -1.10
CA ALA A 201 -13.53 -2.66 -2.45
C ALA A 201 -12.57 -3.85 -2.49
N LEU A 202 -11.69 -3.99 -1.51
CA LEU A 202 -10.78 -5.14 -1.41
C LEU A 202 -11.54 -6.46 -1.25
N LYS A 203 -12.61 -6.50 -0.45
CA LYS A 203 -13.48 -7.69 -0.31
C LYS A 203 -14.25 -8.03 -1.58
N GLU A 204 -14.64 -7.03 -2.34
CA GLU A 204 -15.32 -7.25 -3.64
C GLU A 204 -14.38 -7.93 -4.63
N GLN A 205 -13.08 -7.57 -4.61
CA GLN A 205 -12.07 -8.15 -5.49
C GLN A 205 -11.49 -9.46 -4.99
N PHE A 206 -11.32 -9.58 -3.68
CA PHE A 206 -10.71 -10.72 -3.00
C PHE A 206 -11.71 -11.28 -1.96
N PRO A 207 -12.74 -12.01 -2.39
CA PRO A 207 -13.87 -12.40 -1.54
C PRO A 207 -13.50 -13.34 -0.39
N ASN A 208 -12.31 -13.94 -0.41
CA ASN A 208 -11.80 -14.76 0.71
C ASN A 208 -11.34 -13.92 1.91
N ILE A 209 -11.28 -12.60 1.80
CA ILE A 209 -10.97 -11.72 2.94
C ILE A 209 -12.10 -11.80 3.96
N GLY A 210 -11.86 -12.57 5.03
CA GLY A 210 -12.80 -12.78 6.14
C GLY A 210 -12.31 -12.27 7.49
N THR A 211 -11.03 -11.89 7.60
CA THR A 211 -10.37 -11.52 8.86
C THR A 211 -9.89 -10.07 8.85
N LEU A 212 -10.17 -9.34 9.93
CA LEU A 212 -9.65 -7.99 10.16
C LEU A 212 -9.08 -7.91 11.57
N GLY A 213 -7.84 -7.49 11.72
CA GLY A 213 -7.20 -7.34 13.02
C GLY A 213 -6.25 -6.15 13.10
N GLY A 214 -6.01 -5.66 14.31
CA GLY A 214 -4.87 -4.79 14.60
C GLY A 214 -3.56 -5.57 14.60
N HIS A 215 -2.43 -4.89 14.44
CA HIS A 215 -1.11 -5.51 14.41
C HIS A 215 -0.94 -6.54 15.53
N LYS A 216 -1.20 -6.15 16.78
CA LYS A 216 -1.03 -7.03 17.96
C LYS A 216 -2.02 -8.21 18.07
N GLU A 217 -3.07 -8.24 17.29
CA GLU A 217 -4.06 -9.33 17.32
C GLU A 217 -3.65 -10.52 16.44
N TRP A 218 -2.59 -10.40 15.63
CA TRP A 218 -2.09 -11.47 14.77
C TRP A 218 -1.02 -12.32 15.45
N LYS A 219 -1.00 -13.59 15.13
CA LYS A 219 -0.01 -14.57 15.62
C LYS A 219 1.42 -14.03 15.49
N ASN A 220 2.26 -14.29 16.49
CA ASN A 220 3.64 -13.79 16.61
C ASN A 220 3.78 -12.26 16.75
N ASN A 221 2.70 -11.52 17.05
CA ASN A 221 2.72 -10.08 17.17
C ASN A 221 2.03 -9.54 18.43
N THR A 222 1.69 -10.41 19.37
CA THR A 222 0.93 -10.07 20.59
C THR A 222 1.69 -9.18 21.58
N ASP A 223 3.01 -9.08 21.43
CA ASP A 223 3.91 -8.20 22.20
C ASP A 223 3.92 -6.75 21.70
N ARG A 224 3.23 -6.46 20.60
CA ARG A 224 3.19 -5.14 19.99
C ARG A 224 2.15 -4.23 20.66
N THR A 225 2.42 -2.91 20.62
CA THR A 225 1.45 -1.89 21.08
C THR A 225 0.57 -1.38 19.96
N CYS A 226 1.06 -1.40 18.72
CA CYS A 226 0.31 -1.01 17.53
C CYS A 226 -0.96 -1.87 17.32
N PRO A 227 -2.12 -1.30 17.02
CA PRO A 227 -2.35 0.10 16.59
C PRO A 227 -2.75 1.06 17.72
N GLY A 228 -2.39 0.80 18.96
CA GLY A 228 -2.83 1.56 20.13
C GLY A 228 -4.19 1.12 20.65
N GLU A 229 -4.58 1.60 21.83
CA GLU A 229 -5.83 1.23 22.49
C GLU A 229 -7.05 1.73 21.70
N TYR A 230 -7.06 3.00 21.32
CA TYR A 230 -8.12 3.59 20.49
C TYR A 230 -8.20 2.93 19.11
N GLY A 231 -7.03 2.62 18.51
CA GLY A 231 -6.97 1.89 17.25
C GLY A 231 -7.66 0.53 17.32
N LEU A 232 -7.53 -0.20 18.44
CA LEU A 232 -8.22 -1.47 18.63
C LEU A 232 -9.74 -1.31 18.74
N ASP A 233 -10.23 -0.24 19.37
CA ASP A 233 -11.66 0.01 19.50
C ASP A 233 -12.27 0.38 18.14
N TYR A 234 -11.59 1.20 17.34
CA TYR A 234 -11.98 1.44 15.95
C TYR A 234 -12.02 0.15 15.13
N ILE A 235 -11.04 -0.75 15.28
CA ILE A 235 -11.01 -2.03 14.56
C ILE A 235 -12.17 -2.94 14.97
N LYS A 236 -12.53 -2.99 16.25
CA LYS A 236 -13.72 -3.73 16.71
C LYS A 236 -15.00 -3.20 16.06
N ALA A 237 -15.15 -1.87 15.97
CA ALA A 237 -16.27 -1.23 15.31
C ALA A 237 -16.30 -1.55 13.79
N LEU A 238 -15.15 -1.47 13.11
CA LEU A 238 -14.99 -1.85 11.70
C LEU A 238 -15.35 -3.31 11.45
N ARG A 239 -14.93 -4.25 12.30
CA ARG A 239 -15.31 -5.67 12.19
C ARG A 239 -16.81 -5.86 12.20
N LYS A 240 -17.50 -5.20 13.13
CA LYS A 240 -18.97 -5.26 13.23
C LYS A 240 -19.65 -4.70 11.97
N GLU A 241 -19.24 -3.52 11.53
CA GLU A 241 -19.80 -2.86 10.33
C GLU A 241 -19.57 -3.71 9.06
N LEU A 242 -18.37 -4.27 8.90
CA LEU A 242 -17.94 -4.98 7.70
C LEU A 242 -18.23 -6.49 7.74
N LYS A 243 -18.80 -7.00 8.85
CA LYS A 243 -19.06 -8.43 9.10
C LYS A 243 -17.79 -9.27 8.89
N LEU A 244 -16.69 -8.82 9.50
CA LEU A 244 -15.40 -9.52 9.50
C LEU A 244 -15.14 -10.11 10.90
N LYS A 245 -14.34 -11.19 10.94
CA LYS A 245 -13.92 -11.85 12.17
C LYS A 245 -12.57 -11.30 12.64
N SER A 246 -12.29 -11.44 13.93
CA SER A 246 -10.95 -11.18 14.48
C SER A 246 -9.97 -12.31 14.11
N PRO A 247 -8.65 -12.07 14.17
CA PRO A 247 -7.65 -13.12 14.00
C PRO A 247 -7.87 -14.31 14.96
N LYS A 248 -8.23 -14.04 16.21
CA LYS A 248 -8.52 -15.10 17.20
C LYS A 248 -9.68 -16.00 16.77
N GLU A 249 -10.78 -15.42 16.26
CA GLU A 249 -11.95 -16.20 15.81
C GLU A 249 -11.68 -17.04 14.57
N THR A 250 -10.63 -16.72 13.81
CA THR A 250 -10.23 -17.45 12.60
C THR A 250 -9.01 -18.36 12.82
N GLY A 251 -8.51 -18.47 14.06
CA GLY A 251 -7.31 -19.27 14.38
C GLY A 251 -5.99 -18.63 13.93
N ASN A 252 -5.99 -17.32 13.61
CA ASN A 252 -4.85 -16.55 13.15
C ASN A 252 -4.29 -15.57 14.22
N GLY A 253 -4.85 -15.61 15.44
CA GLY A 253 -4.46 -14.79 16.59
C GLY A 253 -3.42 -15.46 17.49
#